data_301beb3648b1ebf1aedcf11387807185
#
_entry.id   301beb3648b1ebf1aedcf11387807185
#
_cell.length_a   1.000
_cell.length_b   1.000
_cell.length_c   1.000
_cell.angle_alpha   90.00
_cell.angle_beta   90.00
_cell.angle_gamma   90.00
#
_symmetry.space_group_name_H-M   'P 1'
#
loop_
_entity.id
_entity.type
_entity.pdbx_description
1 polymer ?
#
loop_
_entity_poly.entity_id
_entity_poly.type
_entity_poly.pdbx_seq_one_letter_code
_entity_poly.pdbx_strand_id
1 'polypeptide(L)'
;MTLPVERVALDLLEADMYPEDWNEFSKFIHLSKYSRWNDENKKRESWAETVDRWWDWLSAKASANGLEGLDLSIKDMVYQRDVMPSMRSLMTAGPAADRDNVCIFNCSYLDLDSPVALAELLYVLMNGTGVGYSV
;
A
#
# COMPACT_ATOMS: atom_id res chain seq x y z
N MET A 1 -19.91 -5.10 -24.90
CA MET A 1 -19.35 -5.13 -23.54
C MET A 1 -17.90 -4.77 -23.65
N THR A 2 -17.60 -3.46 -23.70
CA THR A 2 -16.27 -2.91 -23.87
C THR A 2 -15.47 -3.12 -22.59
N LEU A 3 -14.27 -3.66 -22.74
CA LEU A 3 -13.42 -4.12 -21.66
C LEU A 3 -12.89 -2.96 -20.82
N PRO A 4 -12.52 -3.19 -19.54
CA PRO A 4 -12.05 -2.18 -18.60
C PRO A 4 -10.75 -1.47 -19.03
N VAL A 5 -10.12 -1.88 -20.10
CA VAL A 5 -8.86 -1.30 -20.64
C VAL A 5 -9.05 0.15 -21.11
N GLU A 6 -10.20 0.49 -21.70
CA GLU A 6 -10.47 1.89 -22.12
C GLU A 6 -10.67 2.84 -20.93
N ARG A 7 -11.24 2.36 -19.80
CA ARG A 7 -11.35 3.17 -18.60
C ARG A 7 -9.99 3.42 -17.94
N VAL A 8 -9.16 2.39 -17.87
CA VAL A 8 -7.80 2.54 -17.34
C VAL A 8 -6.98 3.53 -18.19
N ALA A 9 -7.17 3.50 -19.51
CA ALA A 9 -6.51 4.46 -20.40
C ALA A 9 -7.01 5.90 -20.25
N LEU A 10 -8.31 6.10 -19.94
CA LEU A 10 -8.87 7.41 -19.68
C LEU A 10 -8.42 7.99 -18.33
N ASP A 11 -8.31 7.15 -17.30
CA ASP A 11 -7.80 7.55 -16.00
C ASP A 11 -6.30 7.92 -16.04
N LEU A 12 -5.54 7.38 -17.02
CA LEU A 12 -4.13 7.75 -17.27
C LEU A 12 -3.96 9.14 -17.91
N LEU A 13 -5.04 9.71 -18.44
CA LEU A 13 -5.01 10.98 -19.16
C LEU A 13 -5.31 12.20 -18.27
N GLU A 14 -5.68 12.01 -17.00
CA GLU A 14 -5.86 13.11 -16.06
C GLU A 14 -4.47 13.60 -15.59
N ALA A 15 -4.02 14.71 -16.17
CA ALA A 15 -2.71 15.32 -15.94
C ALA A 15 -2.43 15.64 -14.45
N ASP A 16 -3.50 15.84 -13.66
CA ASP A 16 -3.40 16.18 -12.23
C ASP A 16 -3.22 14.98 -11.29
N MET A 17 -3.27 13.75 -11.81
CA MET A 17 -3.17 12.55 -10.97
C MET A 17 -1.74 12.20 -10.56
N TYR A 18 -0.74 12.69 -11.29
CA TYR A 18 0.66 12.31 -11.12
C TYR A 18 1.61 13.49 -11.25
N PRO A 19 2.77 13.45 -10.56
CA PRO A 19 3.87 14.37 -10.85
C PRO A 19 4.31 14.29 -12.31
N GLU A 20 4.75 15.41 -12.88
CA GLU A 20 5.10 15.54 -14.31
C GLU A 20 6.21 14.57 -14.78
N ASP A 21 7.08 14.15 -13.87
CA ASP A 21 8.21 13.27 -14.17
C ASP A 21 7.86 11.77 -14.18
N TRP A 22 6.59 11.41 -13.93
CA TRP A 22 6.17 10.01 -13.99
C TRP A 22 6.04 9.51 -15.42
N ASN A 23 6.72 8.40 -15.72
CA ASN A 23 6.52 7.70 -16.98
C ASN A 23 5.23 6.86 -16.96
N GLU A 24 4.74 6.50 -18.13
CA GLU A 24 3.48 5.77 -18.32
C GLU A 24 3.48 4.40 -17.63
N PHE A 25 4.63 3.75 -17.54
CA PHE A 25 4.74 2.46 -16.85
C PHE A 25 4.55 2.63 -15.32
N SER A 26 5.16 3.66 -14.72
CA SER A 26 4.98 3.96 -13.30
C SER A 26 3.53 4.31 -12.97
N LYS A 27 2.87 5.11 -13.82
CA LYS A 27 1.44 5.44 -13.70
C LYS A 27 0.59 4.17 -13.75
N PHE A 28 0.83 3.30 -14.73
CA PHE A 28 0.11 2.02 -14.86
C PHE A 28 0.30 1.13 -13.64
N ILE A 29 1.51 1.00 -13.11
CA ILE A 29 1.79 0.20 -11.90
C ILE A 29 1.04 0.78 -10.69
N HIS A 30 1.10 2.09 -10.49
CA HIS A 30 0.36 2.74 -9.41
C HIS A 30 -1.15 2.47 -9.53
N LEU A 31 -1.73 2.75 -10.70
CA LEU A 31 -3.17 2.57 -10.93
C LEU A 31 -3.62 1.13 -10.72
N SER A 32 -2.82 0.16 -11.17
CA SER A 32 -3.18 -1.26 -11.14
C SER A 32 -2.98 -1.90 -9.77
N LYS A 33 -2.07 -1.39 -8.91
CA LYS A 33 -1.65 -2.05 -7.67
C LYS A 33 -1.93 -1.25 -6.40
N TYR A 34 -1.80 0.07 -6.43
CA TYR A 34 -1.80 0.92 -5.24
C TYR A 34 -3.00 1.83 -5.13
N SER A 35 -3.45 2.38 -6.26
CA SER A 35 -4.58 3.29 -6.35
C SER A 35 -5.88 2.55 -6.04
N ARG A 36 -6.65 3.05 -5.08
CA ARG A 36 -7.95 2.51 -4.73
C ARG A 36 -9.06 3.19 -5.52
N TRP A 37 -10.14 2.48 -5.69
CA TRP A 37 -11.36 3.05 -6.25
C TRP A 37 -12.10 3.85 -5.17
N ASN A 38 -12.44 5.10 -5.49
CA ASN A 38 -13.27 5.95 -4.67
C ASN A 38 -14.70 5.92 -5.20
N ASP A 39 -15.62 5.39 -4.39
CA ASP A 39 -17.03 5.23 -4.78
C ASP A 39 -17.78 6.56 -4.84
N GLU A 40 -17.37 7.57 -4.07
CA GLU A 40 -18.00 8.88 -4.05
C GLU A 40 -17.68 9.65 -5.33
N ASN A 41 -16.42 9.71 -5.70
CA ASN A 41 -15.93 10.46 -6.85
C ASN A 41 -15.97 9.65 -8.16
N LYS A 42 -16.27 8.32 -8.07
CA LYS A 42 -16.25 7.38 -9.19
C LYS A 42 -14.94 7.36 -9.98
N LYS A 43 -13.83 7.57 -9.30
CA LYS A 43 -12.48 7.55 -9.87
C LYS A 43 -11.52 6.76 -8.99
N ARG A 44 -10.33 6.46 -9.53
CA ARG A 44 -9.22 5.93 -8.75
C ARG A 44 -8.44 7.05 -8.06
N GLU A 45 -7.82 6.70 -6.93
CA GLU A 45 -6.93 7.62 -6.21
C GLU A 45 -5.77 8.09 -7.11
N SER A 46 -5.47 9.37 -7.04
CA SER A 46 -4.21 9.94 -7.53
C SER A 46 -3.03 9.51 -6.66
N TRP A 47 -1.80 9.82 -7.10
CA TRP A 47 -0.61 9.61 -6.27
C TRP A 47 -0.69 10.38 -4.95
N ALA A 48 -1.12 11.64 -4.99
CA ALA A 48 -1.31 12.47 -3.81
C ALA A 48 -2.31 11.82 -2.83
N GLU A 49 -3.49 11.41 -3.33
CA GLU A 49 -4.53 10.77 -2.51
C GLU A 49 -4.06 9.43 -1.91
N THR A 50 -3.22 8.67 -2.63
CA THR A 50 -2.62 7.44 -2.10
C THR A 50 -1.65 7.73 -0.94
N VAL A 51 -0.81 8.77 -1.08
CA VAL A 51 0.11 9.20 -0.02
C VAL A 51 -0.65 9.77 1.17
N ASP A 52 -1.69 10.57 0.94
CA ASP A 52 -2.57 11.12 1.98
C ASP A 52 -3.20 10.00 2.80
N ARG A 53 -3.84 9.04 2.16
CA ARG A 53 -4.46 7.87 2.82
C ARG A 53 -3.45 7.08 3.65
N TRP A 54 -2.25 6.83 3.11
CA TRP A 54 -1.19 6.13 3.84
C TRP A 54 -0.73 6.93 5.05
N TRP A 55 -0.52 8.24 4.90
CA TRP A 55 -0.08 9.12 5.97
C TRP A 55 -1.11 9.24 7.10
N ASP A 56 -2.38 9.43 6.74
CA ASP A 56 -3.47 9.54 7.71
C ASP A 56 -3.61 8.26 8.53
N TRP A 57 -3.53 7.10 7.87
CA TRP A 57 -3.55 5.81 8.54
C TRP A 57 -2.34 5.65 9.47
N LEU A 58 -1.12 5.95 9.01
CA LEU A 58 0.10 5.84 9.80
C LEU A 58 0.06 6.75 11.03
N SER A 59 -0.33 8.01 10.84
CA SER A 59 -0.42 9.01 11.90
C SER A 59 -1.44 8.60 12.97
N ALA A 60 -2.60 8.09 12.56
CA ALA A 60 -3.60 7.57 13.49
C ALA A 60 -3.08 6.38 14.29
N LYS A 61 -2.36 5.45 13.66
CA LYS A 61 -1.73 4.31 14.35
C LYS A 61 -0.62 4.74 15.29
N ALA A 62 0.21 5.68 14.89
CA ALA A 62 1.28 6.23 15.72
C ALA A 62 0.70 6.87 16.99
N SER A 63 -0.28 7.75 16.85
CA SER A 63 -0.96 8.39 17.97
C SER A 63 -1.62 7.37 18.90
N ALA A 64 -2.29 6.37 18.37
CA ALA A 64 -2.93 5.30 19.15
C ALA A 64 -1.90 4.48 19.97
N ASN A 65 -0.64 4.45 19.56
CA ASN A 65 0.46 3.78 20.27
C ASN A 65 1.36 4.74 21.06
N GLY A 66 0.93 5.98 21.27
CA GLY A 66 1.66 6.97 22.09
C GLY A 66 2.86 7.61 21.39
N LEU A 67 2.96 7.45 20.07
CA LEU A 67 3.96 8.12 19.24
C LEU A 67 3.35 9.40 18.69
N GLU A 68 3.56 10.51 19.39
CA GLU A 68 3.10 11.82 18.94
C GLU A 68 4.18 12.53 18.12
N GLY A 69 3.74 13.39 17.19
CA GLY A 69 4.63 14.32 16.49
C GLY A 69 5.42 13.66 15.34
N LEU A 70 4.81 12.78 14.56
CA LEU A 70 5.41 12.39 13.28
C LEU A 70 5.69 13.64 12.43
N ASP A 71 6.91 13.74 11.93
CA ASP A 71 7.33 14.86 11.12
C ASP A 71 6.62 14.84 9.75
N LEU A 72 5.85 15.91 9.47
CA LEU A 72 5.15 16.07 8.19
C LEU A 72 6.09 16.06 6.98
N SER A 73 7.36 16.39 7.16
CA SER A 73 8.36 16.31 6.09
C SER A 73 8.49 14.89 5.51
N ILE A 74 8.21 13.86 6.30
CA ILE A 74 8.20 12.46 5.84
C ILE A 74 7.13 12.25 4.75
N LYS A 75 5.95 12.83 4.92
CA LYS A 75 4.88 12.78 3.93
C LYS A 75 5.32 13.41 2.61
N ASP A 76 5.93 14.58 2.69
CA ASP A 76 6.43 15.31 1.52
C ASP A 76 7.55 14.52 0.82
N MET A 77 8.48 13.93 1.57
CA MET A 77 9.55 13.09 1.02
C MET A 77 8.99 11.83 0.32
N VAL A 78 7.91 11.24 0.85
CA VAL A 78 7.23 10.13 0.18
C VAL A 78 6.52 10.61 -1.09
N TYR A 79 5.85 11.75 -1.03
CA TYR A 79 5.21 12.33 -2.21
C TYR A 79 6.22 12.61 -3.33
N GLN A 80 7.38 13.17 -3.01
CA GLN A 80 8.49 13.42 -3.93
C GLN A 80 9.25 12.15 -4.32
N ARG A 81 9.02 11.04 -3.63
CA ARG A 81 9.71 9.74 -3.82
C ARG A 81 11.18 9.74 -3.43
N ASP A 82 11.61 10.71 -2.61
CA ASP A 82 12.95 10.73 -2.01
C ASP A 82 13.13 9.54 -1.06
N VAL A 83 12.06 9.15 -0.38
CA VAL A 83 11.97 7.92 0.41
C VAL A 83 10.69 7.18 0.06
N MET A 84 10.73 5.86 0.17
CA MET A 84 9.55 5.02 -0.06
C MET A 84 9.28 4.15 1.16
N PRO A 85 8.05 4.17 1.70
CA PRO A 85 7.64 3.19 2.69
C PRO A 85 7.52 1.81 2.07
N SER A 86 7.24 0.79 2.88
CA SER A 86 6.87 -0.51 2.33
C SER A 86 5.75 -0.35 1.30
N MET A 87 5.96 -0.88 0.11
CA MET A 87 4.94 -0.82 -0.95
C MET A 87 3.64 -1.51 -0.51
N ARG A 88 3.72 -2.54 0.33
CA ARG A 88 2.56 -3.18 0.94
C ARG A 88 1.81 -2.23 1.87
N SER A 89 2.51 -1.41 2.67
CA SER A 89 1.82 -0.44 3.52
C SER A 89 1.09 0.62 2.71
N LEU A 90 1.68 1.12 1.62
CA LEU A 90 0.99 2.01 0.68
C LEU A 90 -0.27 1.35 0.08
N MET A 91 -0.17 0.07 -0.30
CA MET A 91 -1.28 -0.66 -0.89
C MET A 91 -2.40 -0.95 0.10
N THR A 92 -2.07 -1.33 1.34
CA THR A 92 -3.02 -1.89 2.31
C THR A 92 -3.45 -0.92 3.41
N ALA A 93 -2.76 0.24 3.60
CA ALA A 93 -3.10 1.23 4.62
C ALA A 93 -4.60 1.56 4.64
N GLY A 94 -5.23 1.48 5.81
CA GLY A 94 -6.67 1.60 6.02
C GLY A 94 -7.32 0.25 6.33
N PRO A 95 -8.55 -0.03 5.88
CA PRO A 95 -9.37 -1.16 6.36
C PRO A 95 -8.72 -2.53 6.27
N ALA A 96 -7.86 -2.79 5.28
CA ALA A 96 -7.17 -4.08 5.15
C ALA A 96 -6.13 -4.25 6.26
N ALA A 97 -5.27 -3.25 6.48
CA ALA A 97 -4.25 -3.26 7.51
C ALA A 97 -4.84 -3.13 8.94
N ASP A 98 -6.03 -2.54 9.06
CA ASP A 98 -6.77 -2.47 10.33
C ASP A 98 -7.34 -3.84 10.73
N ARG A 99 -7.75 -4.64 9.75
CA ARG A 99 -8.26 -5.98 9.99
C ARG A 99 -7.14 -6.94 10.37
N ASP A 100 -6.02 -6.91 9.69
CA ASP A 100 -4.84 -7.71 9.97
C ASP A 100 -3.57 -7.02 9.45
N ASN A 101 -2.71 -6.60 10.36
CA ASN A 101 -1.51 -5.85 10.02
C ASN A 101 -0.39 -6.71 9.40
N VAL A 102 -0.51 -8.03 9.40
CA VAL A 102 0.46 -8.92 8.73
C VAL A 102 0.52 -8.62 7.23
N CYS A 103 -0.58 -8.17 6.63
CA CYS A 103 -0.65 -7.84 5.21
C CYS A 103 0.27 -6.68 4.77
N ILE A 104 0.80 -5.86 5.71
CA ILE A 104 1.73 -4.77 5.39
C ILE A 104 3.18 -5.22 5.16
N PHE A 105 3.49 -6.46 5.51
CA PHE A 105 4.83 -7.03 5.34
C PHE A 105 4.94 -7.79 4.02
N ASN A 106 6.05 -7.60 3.31
CA ASN A 106 6.34 -8.34 2.07
C ASN A 106 6.90 -9.73 2.36
N CYS A 107 7.81 -9.83 3.33
CA CYS A 107 8.56 -11.03 3.66
C CYS A 107 8.69 -11.18 5.17
N SER A 108 8.79 -12.44 5.60
CA SER A 108 9.06 -12.83 6.97
C SER A 108 9.94 -14.06 6.99
N TYR A 109 10.37 -14.44 8.17
CA TYR A 109 11.12 -15.67 8.41
C TYR A 109 10.58 -16.37 9.64
N LEU A 110 10.55 -17.70 9.62
CA LEU A 110 10.05 -18.53 10.70
C LEU A 110 10.86 -19.84 10.79
N ASP A 111 11.22 -20.25 12.02
CA ASP A 111 11.77 -21.57 12.28
C ASP A 111 10.64 -22.60 12.40
N LEU A 112 10.73 -23.72 11.69
CA LEU A 112 9.77 -24.82 11.77
C LEU A 112 10.20 -25.83 12.84
N ASP A 113 10.20 -25.43 14.09
CA ASP A 113 10.62 -26.22 15.25
C ASP A 113 9.45 -26.98 15.91
N SER A 114 8.22 -26.74 15.49
CA SER A 114 7.03 -27.30 16.10
C SER A 114 5.87 -27.40 15.10
N PRO A 115 4.87 -28.28 15.37
CA PRO A 115 3.64 -28.32 14.56
C PRO A 115 2.87 -26.98 14.55
N VAL A 116 3.00 -26.16 15.58
CA VAL A 116 2.36 -24.84 15.67
C VAL A 116 2.97 -23.87 14.65
N ALA A 117 4.29 -23.95 14.46
CA ALA A 117 5.01 -23.13 13.49
C ALA A 117 4.49 -23.30 12.05
N LEU A 118 3.98 -24.51 11.69
CA LEU A 118 3.33 -24.74 10.41
C LEU A 118 2.02 -23.96 10.28
N ALA A 119 1.24 -23.86 11.35
CA ALA A 119 0.00 -23.09 11.36
C ALA A 119 0.30 -21.58 11.24
N GLU A 120 1.31 -21.10 11.94
CA GLU A 120 1.78 -19.71 11.85
C GLU A 120 2.30 -19.38 10.45
N LEU A 121 3.09 -20.28 9.83
CA LEU A 121 3.54 -20.15 8.45
C LEU A 121 2.38 -20.01 7.49
N LEU A 122 1.37 -20.87 7.60
CA LEU A 122 0.19 -20.82 6.74
C LEU A 122 -0.60 -19.54 6.96
N TYR A 123 -0.77 -19.11 8.20
CA TYR A 123 -1.45 -17.84 8.52
C TYR A 123 -0.77 -16.65 7.85
N VAL A 124 0.56 -16.55 7.96
CA VAL A 124 1.34 -15.47 7.36
C VAL A 124 1.26 -15.50 5.83
N LEU A 125 1.35 -16.69 5.22
CA LEU A 125 1.19 -16.87 3.76
C LEU A 125 -0.21 -16.47 3.28
N MET A 126 -1.26 -16.83 4.04
CA MET A 126 -2.65 -16.45 3.69
C MET A 126 -2.88 -14.95 3.73
N ASN A 127 -2.12 -14.20 4.54
CA ASN A 127 -2.13 -12.74 4.55
C ASN A 127 -1.26 -12.12 3.42
N GLY A 128 -0.67 -12.95 2.56
CA GLY A 128 0.06 -12.52 1.38
C GLY A 128 1.53 -12.18 1.64
N THR A 129 2.06 -12.45 2.84
CA THR A 129 3.48 -12.28 3.18
C THR A 129 4.26 -13.52 2.78
N GLY A 130 5.37 -13.35 2.04
CA GLY A 130 6.28 -14.45 1.73
C GLY A 130 7.03 -14.91 2.98
N VAL A 131 7.18 -16.22 3.19
CA VAL A 131 7.84 -16.76 4.38
C VAL A 131 9.04 -17.60 3.96
N GLY A 132 10.25 -17.18 4.40
CA GLY A 132 11.41 -18.06 4.45
C GLY A 132 11.36 -18.90 5.74
N TYR A 133 11.84 -20.12 5.69
CA TYR A 133 11.87 -20.98 6.87
C TYR A 133 13.12 -21.85 6.94
N SER A 134 13.49 -22.26 8.14
CA SER A 134 14.46 -23.32 8.41
C SER A 134 13.80 -24.53 9.06
N VAL A 135 14.44 -25.66 8.98
CA VAL A 135 14.09 -26.93 9.62
C VAL A 135 15.26 -27.45 10.42
#